data_ff2db5e7b446fae8081753642eeb87f0
#
_entry.id   ff2db5e7b446fae8081753642eeb87f0
#
_cell.length_a   1.000
_cell.length_b   1.000
_cell.length_c   1.000
_cell.angle_alpha   90.00
_cell.angle_beta   90.00
_cell.angle_gamma   90.00
#
_symmetry.space_group_name_H-M   'P 1'
#
loop_
_entity.id
_entity.type
_entity.pdbx_description
1 polymer ?
#
loop_
_entity_poly.entity_id
_entity_poly.type
_entity_poly.pdbx_seq_one_letter_code
_entity_poly.pdbx_strand_id
1 'polypeptide(L)'
;MAYQEPNKDGFYGKFGGRFVPETLMTAVLELEEAYRESQADPSFQEELKQLLRQYVGRETPLYYAKNLTQHIGGAKIYLKREDLNHTGAHKINNALGQVLLAKLMGKKKIIAETGAGQHGVATATAAALFNMECTIYMGEEDVKRQALNVFRMELLGAKVEAVTDGSRVLKDAVNAALRSWVANIDDTHYILGSALGPHPFPEIVRDFQSVIGREAKQQYRDLTGQDLPDALVACVGGGSNAIGLFHPFVEDESVAMYGAEAAGLGVDTEHHAATLTKGRPGVLHGSLMDVLQDAHGQILEAFSISAGLDYPGIGPEHSHYHDIKRATYVPVTDEEALEGFQLLSRVEGIIPALESSHAIAFAVKLAKELGPDKSMIVCLSGRGDKDVVQVKDRLEADAAKKGAAHA
;
A
#
# COMPACT_ATOMS: atom_id res chain seq x y z
N MET A 1 -23.69 -0.27 -9.29
CA MET A 1 -23.54 1.10 -9.87
C MET A 1 -22.20 1.11 -10.59
N ALA A 2 -22.08 1.86 -11.70
CA ALA A 2 -20.81 2.01 -12.40
C ALA A 2 -19.83 2.85 -11.55
N TYR A 3 -18.52 2.60 -11.71
CA TYR A 3 -17.48 3.41 -11.09
C TYR A 3 -17.59 4.88 -11.56
N GLN A 4 -17.26 5.79 -10.68
CA GLN A 4 -17.18 7.22 -10.96
C GLN A 4 -15.89 7.78 -10.36
N GLU A 5 -15.19 8.59 -11.15
CA GLU A 5 -14.07 9.41 -10.68
C GLU A 5 -14.52 10.33 -9.54
N PRO A 6 -13.60 10.80 -8.68
CA PRO A 6 -13.97 11.68 -7.59
C PRO A 6 -14.60 12.96 -8.14
N ASN A 7 -15.63 13.42 -7.46
CA ASN A 7 -16.24 14.71 -7.82
C ASN A 7 -15.30 15.88 -7.43
N LYS A 8 -15.69 17.12 -7.79
CA LYS A 8 -14.91 18.35 -7.50
C LYS A 8 -14.60 18.56 -6.00
N ASP A 9 -15.33 17.94 -5.10
CA ASP A 9 -15.12 18.00 -3.66
C ASP A 9 -14.30 16.81 -3.14
N GLY A 10 -13.84 15.93 -4.04
CA GLY A 10 -13.00 14.78 -3.74
C GLY A 10 -13.73 13.55 -3.23
N PHE A 11 -15.04 13.41 -3.53
CA PHE A 11 -15.81 12.24 -3.09
C PHE A 11 -15.95 11.20 -4.21
N TYR A 12 -15.64 9.96 -3.88
CA TYR A 12 -15.96 8.73 -4.58
C TYR A 12 -17.30 8.21 -4.04
N GLY A 13 -18.40 8.53 -4.71
CA GLY A 13 -19.74 8.30 -4.14
C GLY A 13 -19.91 9.07 -2.82
N LYS A 14 -20.02 8.35 -1.70
CA LYS A 14 -20.13 8.95 -0.36
C LYS A 14 -18.80 9.08 0.38
N PHE A 15 -17.73 8.44 -0.08
CA PHE A 15 -16.42 8.39 0.57
C PHE A 15 -15.44 9.42 0.02
N GLY A 16 -14.48 9.86 0.81
CA GLY A 16 -13.47 10.86 0.41
C GLY A 16 -13.65 12.20 1.11
N GLY A 17 -13.50 13.28 0.36
CA GLY A 17 -13.65 14.65 0.85
C GLY A 17 -12.40 15.22 1.52
N ARG A 18 -12.55 16.40 2.15
CA ARG A 18 -11.48 17.18 2.83
C ARG A 18 -11.90 17.51 4.25
N PHE A 19 -11.70 16.58 5.17
CA PHE A 19 -12.03 16.75 6.59
C PHE A 19 -10.79 17.21 7.37
N VAL A 20 -10.32 18.41 7.07
CA VAL A 20 -9.11 18.99 7.66
C VAL A 20 -9.42 20.31 8.36
N PRO A 21 -8.61 20.74 9.34
CA PRO A 21 -8.71 22.08 9.91
C PRO A 21 -8.56 23.17 8.84
N GLU A 22 -9.21 24.31 9.03
CA GLU A 22 -9.11 25.47 8.13
C GLU A 22 -7.67 25.92 7.89
N THR A 23 -6.80 25.78 8.89
CA THR A 23 -5.36 26.10 8.80
C THR A 23 -4.61 25.24 7.78
N LEU A 24 -5.10 24.04 7.47
CA LEU A 24 -4.49 23.13 6.50
C LEU A 24 -5.12 23.25 5.11
N MET A 25 -6.31 23.86 5.01
CA MET A 25 -7.06 23.91 3.76
C MET A 25 -6.27 24.58 2.63
N THR A 26 -5.53 25.66 2.93
CA THR A 26 -4.69 26.35 1.94
C THR A 26 -3.64 25.42 1.33
N ALA A 27 -2.95 24.63 2.14
CA ALA A 27 -1.93 23.69 1.65
C ALA A 27 -2.54 22.55 0.82
N VAL A 28 -3.73 22.11 1.19
CA VAL A 28 -4.46 21.05 0.43
C VAL A 28 -4.92 21.57 -0.93
N LEU A 29 -5.40 22.81 -1.00
CA LEU A 29 -5.82 23.45 -2.26
C LEU A 29 -4.62 23.79 -3.16
N GLU A 30 -3.50 24.27 -2.59
CA GLU A 30 -2.24 24.47 -3.31
C GLU A 30 -1.74 23.14 -3.93
N LEU A 31 -1.82 22.05 -3.18
CA LEU A 31 -1.45 20.72 -3.69
C LEU A 31 -2.36 20.28 -4.84
N GLU A 32 -3.68 20.50 -4.72
CA GLU A 32 -4.61 20.16 -5.80
C GLU A 32 -4.33 20.95 -7.08
N GLU A 33 -4.09 22.25 -6.98
CA GLU A 33 -3.74 23.09 -8.12
C GLU A 33 -2.46 22.62 -8.79
N ALA A 34 -1.38 22.45 -8.02
CA ALA A 34 -0.11 21.93 -8.54
C ALA A 34 -0.25 20.53 -9.18
N TYR A 35 -1.07 19.68 -8.59
CA TYR A 35 -1.35 18.35 -9.16
C TYR A 35 -2.08 18.46 -10.50
N ARG A 36 -3.13 19.29 -10.61
CA ARG A 36 -3.83 19.52 -11.88
C ARG A 36 -2.91 20.11 -12.95
N GLU A 37 -2.06 21.07 -12.59
CA GLU A 37 -1.05 21.62 -13.49
C GLU A 37 -0.07 20.53 -13.96
N SER A 38 0.44 19.71 -13.05
CA SER A 38 1.37 18.64 -13.37
C SER A 38 0.82 17.60 -14.35
N GLN A 39 -0.50 17.33 -14.29
CA GLN A 39 -1.17 16.42 -15.24
C GLN A 39 -1.17 16.97 -16.66
N ALA A 40 -1.24 18.29 -16.82
CA ALA A 40 -1.27 18.99 -18.11
C ALA A 40 0.15 19.37 -18.61
N ASP A 41 1.17 19.31 -17.77
CA ASP A 41 2.55 19.69 -18.12
C ASP A 41 3.35 18.52 -18.72
N PRO A 42 3.64 18.55 -20.04
CA PRO A 42 4.43 17.51 -20.69
C PRO A 42 5.84 17.36 -20.10
N SER A 43 6.44 18.44 -19.56
CA SER A 43 7.79 18.41 -18.99
C SER A 43 7.80 17.63 -17.67
N PHE A 44 6.80 17.82 -16.81
CA PHE A 44 6.61 17.04 -15.58
C PHE A 44 6.40 15.57 -15.89
N GLN A 45 5.51 15.27 -16.85
CA GLN A 45 5.19 13.89 -17.23
C GLN A 45 6.42 13.16 -17.81
N GLU A 46 7.23 13.85 -18.62
CA GLU A 46 8.45 13.25 -19.19
C GLU A 46 9.53 13.07 -18.11
N GLU A 47 9.74 14.05 -17.19
CA GLU A 47 10.69 13.90 -16.07
C GLU A 47 10.30 12.71 -15.18
N LEU A 48 9.01 12.60 -14.82
CA LEU A 48 8.50 11.46 -14.03
C LEU A 48 8.71 10.13 -14.76
N LYS A 49 8.40 10.05 -16.05
CA LYS A 49 8.58 8.85 -16.87
C LYS A 49 10.05 8.43 -16.95
N GLN A 50 10.96 9.39 -17.13
CA GLN A 50 12.40 9.11 -17.14
C GLN A 50 12.90 8.60 -15.79
N LEU A 51 12.46 9.19 -14.68
CA LEU A 51 12.78 8.73 -13.33
C LEU A 51 12.25 7.32 -13.06
N LEU A 52 11.02 7.05 -13.43
CA LEU A 52 10.42 5.72 -13.29
C LEU A 52 11.24 4.68 -14.10
N ARG A 53 11.65 5.01 -15.31
CA ARG A 53 12.41 4.10 -16.17
C ARG A 53 13.87 3.93 -15.73
N GLN A 54 14.59 5.04 -15.49
CA GLN A 54 16.05 5.02 -15.33
C GLN A 54 16.48 4.86 -13.87
N TYR A 55 15.68 5.35 -12.92
CA TYR A 55 16.00 5.34 -11.50
C TYR A 55 15.25 4.25 -10.74
N VAL A 56 13.95 4.09 -10.97
CA VAL A 56 13.16 3.04 -10.33
C VAL A 56 13.38 1.68 -10.97
N GLY A 57 13.70 1.64 -12.27
CA GLY A 57 13.95 0.40 -13.02
C GLY A 57 12.69 -0.20 -13.64
N ARG A 58 11.68 0.66 -13.93
CA ARG A 58 10.46 0.19 -14.61
C ARG A 58 10.74 -0.05 -16.12
N GLU A 59 9.99 -0.93 -16.77
CA GLU A 59 8.80 -1.64 -16.29
C GLU A 59 9.19 -2.82 -15.39
N THR A 60 8.46 -3.02 -14.27
CA THR A 60 8.64 -4.25 -13.49
C THR A 60 8.05 -5.43 -14.23
N PRO A 61 8.66 -6.62 -14.19
CA PRO A 61 8.15 -7.78 -14.92
C PRO A 61 6.77 -8.24 -14.44
N LEU A 62 5.96 -8.74 -15.38
CA LEU A 62 4.87 -9.64 -15.08
C LEU A 62 5.40 -11.08 -15.24
N TYR A 63 5.58 -11.78 -14.13
CA TYR A 63 6.22 -13.09 -14.09
C TYR A 63 5.19 -14.20 -13.96
N TYR A 64 5.19 -15.17 -14.88
CA TYR A 64 4.39 -16.38 -14.75
C TYR A 64 5.00 -17.30 -13.68
N ALA A 65 4.34 -17.42 -12.53
CA ALA A 65 4.76 -18.26 -11.41
C ALA A 65 4.43 -19.72 -11.72
N LYS A 66 5.23 -20.33 -12.62
CA LYS A 66 4.98 -21.66 -13.18
C LYS A 66 4.99 -22.74 -12.11
N ASN A 67 5.99 -22.71 -11.23
CA ASN A 67 6.13 -23.75 -10.22
C ASN A 67 5.00 -23.65 -9.18
N LEU A 68 4.63 -22.43 -8.78
CA LEU A 68 3.50 -22.18 -7.87
C LEU A 68 2.20 -22.67 -8.51
N THR A 69 1.94 -22.32 -9.78
CA THR A 69 0.77 -22.76 -10.53
C THR A 69 0.69 -24.29 -10.59
N GLN A 70 1.79 -24.97 -10.90
CA GLN A 70 1.85 -26.43 -10.95
C GLN A 70 1.67 -27.06 -9.58
N HIS A 71 2.26 -26.47 -8.53
CA HIS A 71 2.15 -26.96 -7.16
C HIS A 71 0.70 -26.92 -6.65
N ILE A 72 -0.05 -25.86 -7.02
CA ILE A 72 -1.45 -25.69 -6.61
C ILE A 72 -2.40 -26.53 -7.45
N GLY A 73 -2.13 -26.67 -8.77
CA GLY A 73 -2.98 -27.40 -9.73
C GLY A 73 -4.27 -26.64 -10.10
N GLY A 74 -4.27 -25.30 -9.95
CA GLY A 74 -5.42 -24.43 -10.25
C GLY A 74 -5.12 -23.41 -11.34
N ALA A 75 -5.74 -22.23 -11.24
CA ALA A 75 -5.57 -21.12 -12.17
C ALA A 75 -4.12 -20.66 -12.30
N LYS A 76 -3.76 -20.16 -13.50
CA LYS A 76 -2.43 -19.61 -13.78
C LYS A 76 -2.19 -18.34 -12.97
N ILE A 77 -1.06 -18.30 -12.26
CA ILE A 77 -0.71 -17.16 -11.39
C ILE A 77 0.41 -16.37 -12.06
N TYR A 78 0.16 -15.09 -12.29
CA TYR A 78 1.14 -14.11 -12.75
C TYR A 78 1.44 -13.13 -11.63
N LEU A 79 2.72 -12.90 -11.31
CA LEU A 79 3.16 -11.97 -10.28
C LEU A 79 3.62 -10.66 -10.91
N LYS A 80 2.96 -9.56 -10.60
CA LYS A 80 3.47 -8.22 -10.93
C LYS A 80 4.54 -7.84 -9.92
N ARG A 81 5.80 -7.84 -10.36
CA ARG A 81 7.02 -7.87 -9.54
C ARG A 81 7.43 -6.48 -9.04
N GLU A 82 6.55 -5.83 -8.24
CA GLU A 82 6.87 -4.53 -7.62
C GLU A 82 7.99 -4.62 -6.55
N ASP A 83 8.30 -5.81 -6.10
CA ASP A 83 9.45 -6.14 -5.25
C ASP A 83 10.81 -5.89 -5.92
N LEU A 84 10.85 -5.78 -7.25
CA LEU A 84 12.05 -5.50 -8.03
C LEU A 84 12.30 -4.01 -8.30
N ASN A 85 11.40 -3.12 -7.90
CA ASN A 85 11.64 -1.69 -7.95
C ASN A 85 12.87 -1.30 -7.11
N HIS A 86 13.53 -0.21 -7.47
CA HIS A 86 14.45 0.47 -6.55
C HIS A 86 13.76 0.70 -5.20
N THR A 87 14.44 0.48 -4.09
CA THR A 87 13.96 0.39 -2.70
C THR A 87 13.26 -0.93 -2.33
N GLY A 88 12.87 -1.76 -3.28
CA GLY A 88 12.33 -3.10 -3.05
C GLY A 88 10.82 -3.17 -2.83
N ALA A 89 10.06 -2.14 -3.20
CA ALA A 89 8.61 -2.11 -3.10
C ALA A 89 7.98 -1.06 -4.03
N HIS A 90 6.65 -1.12 -4.22
CA HIS A 90 5.86 -0.17 -5.02
C HIS A 90 5.87 1.28 -4.51
N LYS A 91 6.22 1.52 -3.25
CA LYS A 91 6.15 2.84 -2.60
C LYS A 91 6.94 3.93 -3.33
N ILE A 92 8.03 3.58 -3.99
CA ILE A 92 8.88 4.53 -4.72
C ILE A 92 8.14 5.22 -5.87
N ASN A 93 7.16 4.55 -6.52
CA ASN A 93 6.39 5.14 -7.61
C ASN A 93 5.67 6.42 -7.14
N ASN A 94 4.96 6.31 -6.02
CA ASN A 94 4.23 7.41 -5.41
C ASN A 94 5.18 8.45 -4.78
N ALA A 95 6.21 8.01 -4.04
CA ALA A 95 7.14 8.92 -3.39
C ALA A 95 7.85 9.84 -4.38
N LEU A 96 8.34 9.31 -5.50
CA LEU A 96 8.94 10.11 -6.57
C LEU A 96 7.96 11.12 -7.17
N GLY A 97 6.74 10.70 -7.49
CA GLY A 97 5.72 11.58 -8.04
C GLY A 97 5.39 12.75 -7.09
N GLN A 98 5.19 12.46 -5.81
CA GLN A 98 4.89 13.50 -4.83
C GLN A 98 6.09 14.42 -4.52
N VAL A 99 7.32 13.89 -4.48
CA VAL A 99 8.51 14.74 -4.29
C VAL A 99 8.73 15.65 -5.52
N LEU A 100 8.45 15.15 -6.72
CA LEU A 100 8.48 15.97 -7.92
C LEU A 100 7.41 17.08 -7.89
N LEU A 101 6.20 16.79 -7.38
CA LEU A 101 5.18 17.81 -7.10
C LEU A 101 5.67 18.84 -6.07
N ALA A 102 6.28 18.40 -4.97
CA ALA A 102 6.84 19.29 -3.97
C ALA A 102 7.90 20.24 -4.57
N LYS A 103 8.75 19.73 -5.46
CA LYS A 103 9.72 20.52 -6.23
C LYS A 103 9.02 21.56 -7.12
N LEU A 104 7.94 21.18 -7.83
CA LEU A 104 7.13 22.07 -8.65
C LEU A 104 6.53 23.20 -7.82
N MET A 105 6.01 22.89 -6.61
CA MET A 105 5.47 23.85 -5.64
C MET A 105 6.55 24.70 -4.96
N GLY A 106 7.85 24.49 -5.24
CA GLY A 106 8.95 25.24 -4.61
C GLY A 106 9.21 24.89 -3.14
N LYS A 107 8.67 23.77 -2.63
CA LYS A 107 8.90 23.32 -1.25
C LYS A 107 10.34 22.85 -1.08
N LYS A 108 10.89 23.06 0.11
CA LYS A 108 12.30 22.74 0.45
C LYS A 108 12.42 21.54 1.38
N LYS A 109 11.36 21.23 2.10
CA LYS A 109 11.31 20.20 3.12
C LYS A 109 10.23 19.19 2.83
N ILE A 110 10.54 17.94 3.11
CA ILE A 110 9.63 16.81 2.97
C ILE A 110 9.42 16.20 4.35
N ILE A 111 8.17 15.88 4.64
CA ILE A 111 7.82 15.02 5.78
C ILE A 111 7.00 13.85 5.30
N ALA A 112 7.11 12.73 6.00
CA ALA A 112 6.29 11.54 5.75
C ALA A 112 6.08 10.76 7.03
N GLU A 113 5.06 9.90 7.04
CA GLU A 113 4.85 8.83 8.01
C GLU A 113 5.36 7.50 7.49
N THR A 114 5.61 6.56 8.39
CA THR A 114 5.86 5.17 7.99
C THR A 114 5.57 4.19 9.13
N GLY A 115 5.10 2.98 8.79
CA GLY A 115 4.98 1.84 9.71
C GLY A 115 6.08 0.83 9.44
N ALA A 116 5.95 -0.01 8.39
CA ALA A 116 6.98 -0.98 7.99
C ALA A 116 8.31 -0.36 7.51
N GLY A 117 8.40 0.96 7.40
CA GLY A 117 9.59 1.67 6.95
C GLY A 117 9.73 1.81 5.43
N GLN A 118 8.97 1.07 4.63
CA GLN A 118 9.13 1.08 3.16
C GLN A 118 8.74 2.43 2.54
N HIS A 119 7.69 3.08 3.03
CA HIS A 119 7.34 4.42 2.58
C HIS A 119 8.39 5.44 3.01
N GLY A 120 8.86 5.36 4.25
CA GLY A 120 9.94 6.21 4.76
C GLY A 120 11.22 6.09 3.94
N VAL A 121 11.66 4.86 3.62
CA VAL A 121 12.83 4.62 2.76
C VAL A 121 12.60 5.19 1.35
N ALA A 122 11.42 4.98 0.75
CA ALA A 122 11.11 5.52 -0.57
C ALA A 122 11.12 7.06 -0.58
N THR A 123 10.53 7.68 0.46
CA THR A 123 10.50 9.14 0.61
C THR A 123 11.90 9.71 0.85
N ALA A 124 12.69 9.11 1.75
CA ALA A 124 14.07 9.51 2.00
C ALA A 124 14.94 9.38 0.74
N THR A 125 14.73 8.31 -0.04
CA THR A 125 15.40 8.09 -1.34
C THR A 125 15.08 9.21 -2.32
N ALA A 126 13.81 9.53 -2.50
CA ALA A 126 13.37 10.59 -3.39
C ALA A 126 13.85 11.98 -2.91
N ALA A 127 13.75 12.26 -1.60
CA ALA A 127 14.24 13.51 -1.02
C ALA A 127 15.75 13.69 -1.24
N ALA A 128 16.54 12.63 -1.04
CA ALA A 128 17.99 12.65 -1.31
C ALA A 128 18.28 12.94 -2.80
N LEU A 129 17.54 12.32 -3.72
CA LEU A 129 17.70 12.54 -5.16
C LEU A 129 17.48 14.02 -5.55
N PHE A 130 16.51 14.66 -4.92
CA PHE A 130 16.16 16.07 -5.17
C PHE A 130 16.82 17.07 -4.22
N ASN A 131 17.75 16.60 -3.35
CA ASN A 131 18.45 17.43 -2.35
C ASN A 131 17.49 18.23 -1.46
N MET A 132 16.45 17.57 -0.95
CA MET A 132 15.48 18.15 -0.02
C MET A 132 15.70 17.66 1.41
N GLU A 133 15.47 18.51 2.39
CA GLU A 133 15.42 18.08 3.80
C GLU A 133 14.26 17.10 4.01
N CYS A 134 14.51 16.03 4.76
CA CYS A 134 13.51 14.97 4.97
C CYS A 134 13.40 14.59 6.44
N THR A 135 12.17 14.61 6.98
CA THR A 135 11.86 14.09 8.31
C THR A 135 10.78 13.00 8.20
N ILE A 136 11.06 11.83 8.75
CA ILE A 136 10.15 10.69 8.74
C ILE A 136 9.63 10.43 10.16
N TYR A 137 8.31 10.47 10.33
CA TYR A 137 7.64 10.10 11.58
C TYR A 137 7.36 8.60 11.58
N MET A 138 7.75 7.92 12.66
CA MET A 138 7.56 6.48 12.80
C MET A 138 7.21 6.14 14.24
N GLY A 139 6.20 5.30 14.47
CA GLY A 139 5.86 4.87 15.82
C GLY A 139 7.02 4.17 16.51
N GLU A 140 7.22 4.40 17.83
CA GLU A 140 8.34 3.85 18.59
C GLU A 140 8.38 2.31 18.51
N GLU A 141 7.23 1.65 18.49
CA GLU A 141 7.15 0.19 18.35
C GLU A 141 7.59 -0.27 16.95
N ASP A 142 7.23 0.49 15.91
CA ASP A 142 7.65 0.23 14.54
C ASP A 142 9.14 0.49 14.34
N VAL A 143 9.70 1.53 14.98
CA VAL A 143 11.16 1.80 14.98
C VAL A 143 11.93 0.58 15.50
N LYS A 144 11.46 -0.05 16.57
CA LYS A 144 12.09 -1.26 17.15
C LYS A 144 11.96 -2.46 16.20
N ARG A 145 10.76 -2.67 15.63
CA ARG A 145 10.48 -3.80 14.72
C ARG A 145 11.23 -3.71 13.40
N GLN A 146 11.50 -2.50 12.92
CA GLN A 146 12.02 -2.22 11.56
C GLN A 146 13.35 -1.43 11.58
N ALA A 147 14.23 -1.72 12.53
CA ALA A 147 15.49 -1.00 12.73
C ALA A 147 16.37 -0.92 11.47
N LEU A 148 16.34 -1.93 10.60
CA LEU A 148 17.09 -1.92 9.33
C LEU A 148 16.59 -0.81 8.38
N ASN A 149 15.27 -0.60 8.32
CA ASN A 149 14.71 0.47 7.51
C ASN A 149 14.96 1.85 8.13
N VAL A 150 14.96 1.96 9.46
CA VAL A 150 15.38 3.19 10.15
C VAL A 150 16.79 3.57 9.75
N PHE A 151 17.73 2.64 9.85
CA PHE A 151 19.12 2.90 9.44
C PHE A 151 19.25 3.28 7.96
N ARG A 152 18.45 2.66 7.06
CA ARG A 152 18.43 3.04 5.63
C ARG A 152 17.96 4.48 5.44
N MET A 153 16.92 4.92 6.15
CA MET A 153 16.42 6.30 6.08
C MET A 153 17.49 7.30 6.56
N GLU A 154 18.16 7.01 7.68
CA GLU A 154 19.24 7.83 8.21
C GLU A 154 20.45 7.88 7.27
N LEU A 155 20.81 6.75 6.66
CA LEU A 155 21.89 6.68 5.66
C LEU A 155 21.60 7.53 4.41
N LEU A 156 20.31 7.66 4.05
CA LEU A 156 19.84 8.52 2.96
C LEU A 156 19.75 10.01 3.35
N GLY A 157 20.11 10.35 4.59
CA GLY A 157 20.11 11.71 5.09
C GLY A 157 18.79 12.19 5.70
N ALA A 158 17.80 11.31 5.83
CA ALA A 158 16.56 11.66 6.52
C ALA A 158 16.72 11.61 8.03
N LYS A 159 16.00 12.49 8.74
CA LYS A 159 15.82 12.40 10.18
C LYS A 159 14.62 11.50 10.47
N VAL A 160 14.80 10.49 11.32
CA VAL A 160 13.69 9.66 11.81
C VAL A 160 13.28 10.14 13.19
N GLU A 161 12.01 10.52 13.34
CA GLU A 161 11.42 10.92 14.62
C GLU A 161 10.49 9.83 15.15
N ALA A 162 10.89 9.23 16.29
CA ALA A 162 10.10 8.24 16.98
C ALA A 162 8.88 8.90 17.66
N VAL A 163 7.68 8.43 17.33
CA VAL A 163 6.42 8.89 17.92
C VAL A 163 6.09 8.02 19.12
N THR A 164 6.03 8.63 20.30
CA THR A 164 5.81 7.95 21.59
C THR A 164 4.39 8.07 22.12
N ASP A 165 3.54 8.84 21.45
CA ASP A 165 2.13 9.02 21.80
C ASP A 165 1.25 7.86 21.29
N GLY A 166 0.11 7.62 21.95
CA GLY A 166 -0.89 6.65 21.55
C GLY A 166 -0.41 5.21 21.56
N SER A 167 -0.80 4.41 20.59
CA SER A 167 -0.37 3.02 20.39
C SER A 167 1.06 2.88 19.84
N ARG A 168 1.69 3.99 19.45
CA ARG A 168 3.06 4.09 18.96
C ARG A 168 3.34 3.29 17.69
N VAL A 169 2.33 3.23 16.81
CA VAL A 169 2.36 2.57 15.49
C VAL A 169 1.98 3.55 14.38
N LEU A 170 1.78 3.05 13.16
CA LEU A 170 1.53 3.83 11.94
C LEU A 170 0.45 4.92 12.11
N LYS A 171 -0.68 4.63 12.77
CA LYS A 171 -1.76 5.62 12.98
C LYS A 171 -1.25 6.88 13.68
N ASP A 172 -0.42 6.73 14.71
CA ASP A 172 0.11 7.86 15.48
C ASP A 172 1.22 8.59 14.73
N ALA A 173 1.99 7.88 13.89
CA ALA A 173 2.94 8.49 12.96
C ALA A 173 2.23 9.42 11.96
N VAL A 174 1.07 9.00 11.39
CA VAL A 174 0.24 9.87 10.54
C VAL A 174 -0.24 11.11 11.30
N ASN A 175 -0.71 10.95 12.54
CA ASN A 175 -1.13 12.07 13.37
C ASN A 175 0.02 13.08 13.62
N ALA A 176 1.23 12.58 13.88
CA ALA A 176 2.41 13.43 14.09
C ALA A 176 2.81 14.17 12.80
N ALA A 177 2.82 13.48 11.66
CA ALA A 177 3.11 14.09 10.36
C ALA A 177 2.11 15.20 10.01
N LEU A 178 0.80 14.95 10.18
CA LEU A 178 -0.24 15.96 9.95
C LEU A 178 -0.08 17.18 10.86
N ARG A 179 0.20 17.00 12.16
CA ARG A 179 0.48 18.10 13.08
C ARG A 179 1.70 18.91 12.66
N SER A 180 2.77 18.25 12.23
CA SER A 180 3.97 18.90 11.72
C SER A 180 3.68 19.68 10.44
N TRP A 181 2.87 19.12 9.54
CA TRP A 181 2.49 19.79 8.28
C TRP A 181 1.72 21.09 8.54
N VAL A 182 0.70 21.04 9.41
CA VAL A 182 -0.07 22.25 9.83
C VAL A 182 0.84 23.36 10.35
N ALA A 183 1.90 23.01 11.06
CA ALA A 183 2.83 23.99 11.65
C ALA A 183 3.85 24.56 10.64
N ASN A 184 4.04 23.94 9.48
CA ASN A 184 5.15 24.25 8.55
C ASN A 184 4.71 24.28 7.07
N ILE A 185 3.49 24.70 6.77
CA ILE A 185 2.90 24.60 5.41
C ILE A 185 3.64 25.41 4.35
N ASP A 186 4.37 26.47 4.73
CA ASP A 186 4.98 27.39 3.77
C ASP A 186 6.12 26.74 2.97
N ASP A 187 6.99 25.99 3.64
CA ASP A 187 8.19 25.41 3.04
C ASP A 187 8.24 23.88 3.02
N THR A 188 7.25 23.24 3.65
CA THR A 188 7.20 21.79 3.87
C THR A 188 6.05 21.16 3.12
N HIS A 189 6.30 20.02 2.45
CA HIS A 189 5.26 19.19 1.86
C HIS A 189 5.19 17.83 2.55
N TYR A 190 3.97 17.36 2.79
CA TYR A 190 3.70 16.05 3.35
C TYR A 190 3.54 15.03 2.22
N ILE A 191 4.41 14.02 2.19
CA ILE A 191 4.37 12.89 1.27
C ILE A 191 3.55 11.76 1.91
N LEU A 192 2.29 11.64 1.55
CA LEU A 192 1.41 10.63 2.12
C LEU A 192 1.63 9.26 1.45
N GLY A 193 1.82 8.23 2.29
CA GLY A 193 2.31 6.91 1.85
C GLY A 193 1.28 5.95 1.30
N SER A 194 -0.01 6.30 1.34
CA SER A 194 -1.07 5.42 0.84
C SER A 194 -2.20 6.20 0.18
N ALA A 195 -3.14 5.49 -0.46
CA ALA A 195 -4.26 6.07 -1.19
C ALA A 195 -5.40 6.51 -0.24
N LEU A 196 -5.05 7.24 0.80
CA LEU A 196 -5.93 7.75 1.86
C LEU A 196 -5.60 9.22 2.15
N GLY A 197 -6.21 9.79 3.19
CA GLY A 197 -6.03 11.19 3.53
C GLY A 197 -7.03 12.13 2.83
N PRO A 198 -6.93 13.44 3.07
CA PRO A 198 -7.84 14.42 2.46
C PRO A 198 -7.59 14.47 0.94
N HIS A 199 -8.66 14.69 0.17
CA HIS A 199 -8.49 15.00 -1.25
C HIS A 199 -7.54 16.20 -1.41
N PRO A 200 -6.54 16.17 -2.34
CA PRO A 200 -6.40 15.25 -3.48
C PRO A 200 -5.50 14.02 -3.26
N PHE A 201 -5.00 13.75 -2.05
CA PHE A 201 -4.05 12.65 -1.82
C PHE A 201 -4.51 11.28 -2.35
N PRO A 202 -5.78 10.81 -2.14
CA PRO A 202 -6.19 9.52 -2.66
C PRO A 202 -6.03 9.41 -4.18
N GLU A 203 -6.39 10.47 -4.91
CA GLU A 203 -6.29 10.56 -6.36
C GLU A 203 -4.82 10.61 -6.82
N ILE A 204 -3.99 11.44 -6.19
CA ILE A 204 -2.55 11.56 -6.48
C ILE A 204 -1.86 10.21 -6.32
N VAL A 205 -2.08 9.55 -5.20
CA VAL A 205 -1.44 8.25 -4.91
C VAL A 205 -1.92 7.18 -5.88
N ARG A 206 -3.23 7.11 -6.17
CA ARG A 206 -3.80 6.23 -7.17
C ARG A 206 -3.11 6.40 -8.52
N ASP A 207 -3.01 7.62 -9.00
CA ASP A 207 -2.53 7.91 -10.35
C ASP A 207 -1.04 7.59 -10.50
N PHE A 208 -0.21 7.93 -9.50
CA PHE A 208 1.20 7.54 -9.51
C PHE A 208 1.41 6.03 -9.34
N GLN A 209 0.53 5.33 -8.65
CA GLN A 209 0.58 3.88 -8.53
C GLN A 209 -0.06 3.14 -9.73
N SER A 210 -0.90 3.80 -10.53
CA SER A 210 -1.59 3.16 -11.66
C SER A 210 -0.64 2.67 -12.76
N VAL A 211 0.62 3.06 -12.72
CA VAL A 211 1.67 2.47 -13.56
C VAL A 211 1.74 0.94 -13.39
N ILE A 212 1.43 0.41 -12.20
CA ILE A 212 1.38 -1.03 -11.89
C ILE A 212 0.38 -1.74 -12.80
N GLY A 213 -0.86 -1.29 -12.82
CA GLY A 213 -1.93 -1.92 -13.58
C GLY A 213 -1.83 -1.65 -15.08
N ARG A 214 -1.39 -0.43 -15.48
CA ARG A 214 -1.17 -0.12 -16.91
C ARG A 214 -0.13 -1.05 -17.54
N GLU A 215 1.01 -1.23 -16.87
CA GLU A 215 2.04 -2.17 -17.32
C GLU A 215 1.53 -3.62 -17.28
N ALA A 216 0.88 -4.04 -16.18
CA ALA A 216 0.37 -5.40 -16.03
C ALA A 216 -0.61 -5.78 -17.14
N LYS A 217 -1.51 -4.86 -17.51
CA LYS A 217 -2.50 -5.07 -18.58
C LYS A 217 -1.84 -5.30 -19.93
N GLN A 218 -0.85 -4.47 -20.28
CA GLN A 218 -0.11 -4.63 -21.53
C GLN A 218 0.75 -5.91 -21.53
N GLN A 219 1.50 -6.12 -20.45
CA GLN A 219 2.38 -7.29 -20.31
C GLN A 219 1.59 -8.61 -20.32
N TYR A 220 0.40 -8.64 -19.72
CA TYR A 220 -0.46 -9.82 -19.75
C TYR A 220 -0.88 -10.16 -21.19
N ARG A 221 -1.29 -9.16 -21.97
CA ARG A 221 -1.62 -9.34 -23.39
C ARG A 221 -0.43 -9.85 -24.19
N ASP A 222 0.76 -9.27 -23.99
CA ASP A 222 1.98 -9.64 -24.71
C ASP A 222 2.44 -11.08 -24.37
N LEU A 223 2.28 -11.51 -23.11
CA LEU A 223 2.70 -12.82 -22.65
C LEU A 223 1.72 -13.95 -23.02
N THR A 224 0.42 -13.66 -23.05
CA THR A 224 -0.62 -14.69 -23.15
C THR A 224 -1.37 -14.67 -24.47
N GLY A 225 -1.36 -13.54 -25.18
CA GLY A 225 -2.22 -13.29 -26.33
C GLY A 225 -3.69 -13.05 -25.96
N GLN A 226 -4.03 -12.99 -24.65
CA GLN A 226 -5.37 -12.70 -24.14
C GLN A 226 -5.43 -11.24 -23.70
N ASP A 227 -6.57 -10.58 -23.88
CA ASP A 227 -6.71 -9.17 -23.53
C ASP A 227 -6.72 -8.91 -22.02
N LEU A 228 -7.37 -9.78 -21.24
CA LEU A 228 -7.62 -9.58 -19.82
C LEU A 228 -7.45 -10.88 -19.02
N PRO A 229 -6.93 -10.80 -17.77
CA PRO A 229 -6.97 -11.92 -16.82
C PRO A 229 -8.40 -12.08 -16.26
N ASP A 230 -8.67 -13.23 -15.64
CA ASP A 230 -9.96 -13.46 -14.96
C ASP A 230 -10.03 -12.75 -13.59
N ALA A 231 -8.89 -12.58 -12.92
CA ALA A 231 -8.86 -11.95 -11.60
C ALA A 231 -7.58 -11.13 -11.34
N LEU A 232 -7.70 -10.15 -10.45
CA LEU A 232 -6.61 -9.39 -9.84
C LEU A 232 -6.62 -9.62 -8.34
N VAL A 233 -5.45 -9.77 -7.73
CA VAL A 233 -5.29 -9.93 -6.28
C VAL A 233 -4.21 -9.00 -5.78
N ALA A 234 -4.48 -8.28 -4.68
CA ALA A 234 -3.49 -7.43 -4.00
C ALA A 234 -3.76 -7.39 -2.49
N CYS A 235 -2.73 -7.20 -1.68
CA CYS A 235 -2.92 -6.96 -0.25
C CYS A 235 -3.42 -5.53 0.00
N VAL A 236 -4.16 -5.35 1.08
CA VAL A 236 -4.78 -4.05 1.40
C VAL A 236 -4.58 -3.70 2.86
N GLY A 237 -3.79 -2.64 3.11
CA GLY A 237 -3.81 -1.83 4.32
C GLY A 237 -4.50 -0.50 3.97
N GLY A 238 -3.74 0.61 3.79
CA GLY A 238 -4.30 1.82 3.17
C GLY A 238 -4.63 1.67 1.67
N GLY A 239 -4.14 0.62 1.01
CA GLY A 239 -4.59 0.16 -0.32
C GLY A 239 -3.81 0.70 -1.52
N SER A 240 -2.63 1.31 -1.37
CA SER A 240 -1.93 1.97 -2.49
C SER A 240 -1.49 1.01 -3.61
N ASN A 241 -0.97 -0.18 -3.29
CA ASN A 241 -0.61 -1.17 -4.30
C ASN A 241 -1.84 -1.75 -5.00
N ALA A 242 -2.91 -1.97 -4.24
CA ALA A 242 -4.15 -2.52 -4.75
C ALA A 242 -4.85 -1.54 -5.71
N ILE A 243 -4.99 -0.26 -5.33
CA ILE A 243 -5.60 0.73 -6.22
C ILE A 243 -4.76 0.93 -7.47
N GLY A 244 -3.44 0.91 -7.35
CA GLY A 244 -2.52 1.00 -8.49
C GLY A 244 -2.67 -0.14 -9.49
N LEU A 245 -2.95 -1.37 -9.01
CA LEU A 245 -3.26 -2.50 -9.87
C LEU A 245 -4.69 -2.43 -10.39
N PHE A 246 -5.68 -2.10 -9.56
CA PHE A 246 -7.12 -2.23 -9.86
C PHE A 246 -7.64 -1.11 -10.76
N HIS A 247 -7.24 0.13 -10.52
CA HIS A 247 -7.81 1.28 -11.22
C HIS A 247 -7.72 1.19 -12.75
N PRO A 248 -6.59 0.78 -13.38
CA PRO A 248 -6.53 0.61 -14.84
C PRO A 248 -7.45 -0.49 -15.42
N PHE A 249 -8.05 -1.32 -14.56
CA PHE A 249 -9.01 -2.36 -14.92
C PHE A 249 -10.42 -2.06 -14.40
N VAL A 250 -10.67 -0.86 -13.86
CA VAL A 250 -11.94 -0.57 -13.18
C VAL A 250 -13.16 -0.72 -14.09
N GLU A 251 -13.01 -0.40 -15.37
CA GLU A 251 -14.05 -0.51 -16.38
C GLU A 251 -14.16 -1.92 -17.00
N ASP A 252 -13.16 -2.78 -16.79
CA ASP A 252 -13.17 -4.16 -17.28
C ASP A 252 -14.00 -5.06 -16.36
N GLU A 253 -15.33 -4.99 -16.45
CA GLU A 253 -16.27 -5.68 -15.56
C GLU A 253 -16.08 -7.22 -15.51
N SER A 254 -15.50 -7.82 -16.56
CA SER A 254 -15.18 -9.25 -16.61
C SER A 254 -14.02 -9.65 -15.70
N VAL A 255 -13.21 -8.69 -15.25
CA VAL A 255 -12.05 -8.92 -14.36
C VAL A 255 -12.50 -8.78 -12.91
N ALA A 256 -12.48 -9.89 -12.16
CA ALA A 256 -12.75 -9.87 -10.73
C ALA A 256 -11.57 -9.23 -9.96
N MET A 257 -11.86 -8.43 -8.93
CA MET A 257 -10.84 -7.77 -8.11
C MET A 257 -10.95 -8.22 -6.66
N TYR A 258 -9.82 -8.64 -6.08
CA TYR A 258 -9.78 -9.13 -4.71
C TYR A 258 -8.69 -8.41 -3.90
N GLY A 259 -9.12 -7.75 -2.81
CA GLY A 259 -8.24 -7.15 -1.82
C GLY A 259 -8.08 -8.09 -0.61
N ALA A 260 -6.86 -8.51 -0.30
CA ALA A 260 -6.56 -9.33 0.88
C ALA A 260 -6.27 -8.41 2.07
N GLU A 261 -7.18 -8.39 3.06
CA GLU A 261 -7.05 -7.63 4.31
C GLU A 261 -6.34 -8.46 5.38
N ALA A 262 -5.60 -7.81 6.28
CA ALA A 262 -4.96 -8.50 7.40
C ALA A 262 -5.99 -8.85 8.49
N ALA A 263 -6.32 -10.11 8.61
CA ALA A 263 -7.17 -10.63 9.67
C ALA A 263 -6.45 -10.93 11.00
N GLY A 264 -5.14 -10.70 11.07
CA GLY A 264 -4.37 -10.89 12.30
C GLY A 264 -4.58 -12.27 12.92
N LEU A 265 -5.10 -12.28 14.15
CA LEU A 265 -5.44 -13.52 14.87
C LEU A 265 -6.86 -14.04 14.57
N GLY A 266 -7.56 -13.41 13.64
CA GLY A 266 -8.92 -13.72 13.24
C GLY A 266 -9.87 -12.54 13.40
N VAL A 267 -10.81 -12.36 12.46
CA VAL A 267 -11.74 -11.21 12.43
C VAL A 267 -12.79 -11.24 13.55
N ASP A 268 -12.92 -12.34 14.29
CA ASP A 268 -13.81 -12.46 15.45
C ASP A 268 -13.05 -12.19 16.77
N THR A 269 -11.79 -11.78 16.70
CA THR A 269 -10.96 -11.29 17.80
C THR A 269 -10.85 -9.77 17.76
N GLU A 270 -10.25 -9.17 18.79
CA GLU A 270 -9.90 -7.72 18.79
C GLU A 270 -8.57 -7.44 18.06
N HIS A 271 -7.90 -8.48 17.54
CA HIS A 271 -6.56 -8.41 16.96
C HIS A 271 -6.61 -8.63 15.46
N HIS A 272 -7.10 -7.65 14.70
CA HIS A 272 -7.12 -7.66 13.23
C HIS A 272 -7.07 -6.23 12.66
N ALA A 273 -6.81 -6.10 11.35
CA ALA A 273 -6.84 -4.86 10.57
C ALA A 273 -7.78 -4.96 9.36
N ALA A 274 -8.78 -5.88 9.41
CA ALA A 274 -9.72 -6.12 8.31
C ALA A 274 -10.83 -5.07 8.29
N THR A 275 -10.51 -3.90 7.76
CA THR A 275 -11.33 -2.68 7.83
C THR A 275 -12.63 -2.77 7.02
N LEU A 276 -12.60 -3.33 5.80
CA LEU A 276 -13.83 -3.47 4.99
C LEU A 276 -14.69 -4.65 5.43
N THR A 277 -14.07 -5.65 6.06
CA THR A 277 -14.80 -6.80 6.63
C THR A 277 -15.53 -6.45 7.91
N LYS A 278 -14.98 -5.61 8.80
CA LYS A 278 -15.50 -5.36 10.16
C LYS A 278 -15.74 -3.89 10.49
N GLY A 279 -15.19 -2.96 9.71
CA GLY A 279 -15.33 -1.53 9.94
C GLY A 279 -16.66 -0.97 9.45
N ARG A 280 -16.80 0.33 9.59
CA ARG A 280 -17.95 1.11 9.12
C ARG A 280 -17.52 2.53 8.74
N PRO A 281 -18.32 3.28 7.97
CA PRO A 281 -17.96 4.63 7.57
C PRO A 281 -17.65 5.55 8.77
N GLY A 282 -16.53 6.26 8.69
CA GLY A 282 -16.07 7.23 9.66
C GLY A 282 -14.99 8.13 9.08
N VAL A 283 -14.71 9.24 9.76
CA VAL A 283 -13.64 10.17 9.34
C VAL A 283 -12.36 9.85 10.08
N LEU A 284 -11.30 9.59 9.32
CA LEU A 284 -9.95 9.39 9.84
C LEU A 284 -8.93 10.07 8.92
N HIS A 285 -7.96 10.78 9.50
CA HIS A 285 -6.86 11.44 8.77
C HIS A 285 -7.32 12.30 7.58
N GLY A 286 -8.44 13.00 7.75
CA GLY A 286 -8.93 13.98 6.77
C GLY A 286 -9.83 13.45 5.66
N SER A 287 -10.27 12.19 5.71
CA SER A 287 -11.13 11.57 4.71
C SER A 287 -12.25 10.73 5.34
N LEU A 288 -13.44 10.70 4.72
CA LEU A 288 -14.50 9.76 5.04
C LEU A 288 -14.20 8.42 4.34
N MET A 289 -14.03 7.37 5.12
CA MET A 289 -13.67 6.03 4.66
C MET A 289 -14.26 4.98 5.59
N ASP A 290 -14.14 3.69 5.28
CA ASP A 290 -14.40 2.67 6.29
C ASP A 290 -13.25 2.63 7.29
N VAL A 291 -13.59 2.54 8.59
CA VAL A 291 -12.63 2.52 9.70
C VAL A 291 -13.04 1.50 10.75
N LEU A 292 -12.05 0.91 11.41
CA LEU A 292 -12.28 0.11 12.61
C LEU A 292 -12.60 1.05 13.78
N GLN A 293 -13.82 0.98 14.28
CA GLN A 293 -14.29 1.85 15.37
C GLN A 293 -15.35 1.16 16.24
N ASP A 294 -15.39 1.55 17.50
CA ASP A 294 -16.39 1.07 18.46
C ASP A 294 -17.76 1.71 18.24
N ALA A 295 -18.74 1.34 19.07
CA ALA A 295 -20.11 1.86 19.00
C ALA A 295 -20.21 3.39 19.21
N HIS A 296 -19.19 4.00 19.82
CA HIS A 296 -19.10 5.43 20.10
C HIS A 296 -18.27 6.21 19.08
N GLY A 297 -17.75 5.55 18.05
CA GLY A 297 -16.93 6.16 17.00
C GLY A 297 -15.45 6.31 17.38
N GLN A 298 -14.98 5.70 18.49
CA GLN A 298 -13.57 5.66 18.82
C GLN A 298 -12.85 4.66 17.92
N ILE A 299 -11.70 5.09 17.37
CA ILE A 299 -10.90 4.24 16.50
C ILE A 299 -10.28 3.11 17.33
N LEU A 300 -10.52 1.87 16.91
CA LEU A 300 -9.94 0.68 17.50
C LEU A 300 -8.48 0.51 17.05
N GLU A 301 -7.67 -0.12 17.89
CA GLU A 301 -6.32 -0.50 17.51
C GLU A 301 -6.40 -1.59 16.44
N ALA A 302 -5.67 -1.38 15.35
CA ALA A 302 -5.45 -2.42 14.35
C ALA A 302 -4.36 -3.37 14.81
N PHE A 303 -4.34 -4.58 14.27
CA PHE A 303 -3.31 -5.57 14.54
C PHE A 303 -3.00 -6.40 13.29
N SER A 304 -1.72 -6.53 12.96
CA SER A 304 -1.20 -7.43 11.95
C SER A 304 0.26 -7.78 12.24
N ILE A 305 0.68 -8.99 11.89
CA ILE A 305 2.10 -9.36 11.83
C ILE A 305 2.86 -8.46 10.85
N SER A 306 2.17 -7.93 9.85
CA SER A 306 2.71 -7.00 8.86
C SER A 306 2.47 -5.56 9.28
N ALA A 307 3.54 -4.85 9.65
CA ALA A 307 3.45 -3.44 10.05
C ALA A 307 2.90 -2.52 8.94
N GLY A 308 3.03 -2.90 7.67
CA GLY A 308 2.47 -2.13 6.53
C GLY A 308 0.97 -2.32 6.33
N LEU A 309 0.33 -3.30 6.99
CA LEU A 309 -1.11 -3.54 6.99
C LEU A 309 -1.77 -3.21 8.34
N ASP A 310 -0.98 -2.82 9.34
CA ASP A 310 -1.42 -2.49 10.69
C ASP A 310 -1.99 -1.05 10.72
N TYR A 311 -3.19 -0.88 10.17
CA TYR A 311 -3.85 0.41 10.05
C TYR A 311 -5.37 0.26 10.12
N PRO A 312 -6.08 1.09 10.92
CA PRO A 312 -7.51 0.93 11.19
C PRO A 312 -8.44 1.58 10.15
N GLY A 313 -7.94 1.97 9.00
CA GLY A 313 -8.69 2.60 7.92
C GLY A 313 -8.28 2.09 6.55
N ILE A 314 -8.92 2.59 5.50
CA ILE A 314 -8.62 2.22 4.12
C ILE A 314 -8.82 3.42 3.19
N GLY A 315 -8.23 3.40 2.00
CA GLY A 315 -8.46 4.44 1.00
C GLY A 315 -9.95 4.59 0.64
N PRO A 316 -10.47 5.83 0.53
CA PRO A 316 -11.90 6.07 0.27
C PRO A 316 -12.38 5.48 -1.06
N GLU A 317 -11.52 5.36 -2.06
CA GLU A 317 -11.84 4.72 -3.33
C GLU A 317 -12.03 3.21 -3.17
N HIS A 318 -11.30 2.55 -2.27
CA HIS A 318 -11.56 1.15 -1.90
C HIS A 318 -12.89 0.97 -1.19
N SER A 319 -13.23 1.87 -0.25
CA SER A 319 -14.56 1.89 0.37
C SER A 319 -15.67 2.04 -0.68
N HIS A 320 -15.45 2.88 -1.70
CA HIS A 320 -16.37 3.03 -2.81
C HIS A 320 -16.44 1.74 -3.67
N TYR A 321 -15.30 1.12 -4.02
CA TYR A 321 -15.30 -0.16 -4.76
C TYR A 321 -16.06 -1.26 -4.02
N HIS A 322 -15.93 -1.30 -2.70
CA HIS A 322 -16.69 -2.23 -1.86
C HIS A 322 -18.20 -1.93 -1.88
N ASP A 323 -18.58 -0.66 -1.72
CA ASP A 323 -19.99 -0.20 -1.68
C ASP A 323 -20.73 -0.51 -2.99
N ILE A 324 -20.07 -0.28 -4.16
CA ILE A 324 -20.63 -0.58 -5.49
C ILE A 324 -20.39 -2.03 -5.94
N LYS A 325 -19.75 -2.86 -5.11
CA LYS A 325 -19.38 -4.26 -5.40
C LYS A 325 -18.47 -4.45 -6.62
N ARG A 326 -17.61 -3.47 -6.89
CA ARG A 326 -16.61 -3.58 -7.96
C ARG A 326 -15.42 -4.47 -7.55
N ALA A 327 -15.04 -4.41 -6.28
CA ALA A 327 -14.04 -5.28 -5.70
C ALA A 327 -14.57 -6.01 -4.47
N THR A 328 -14.03 -7.21 -4.22
CA THR A 328 -14.30 -8.03 -3.04
C THR A 328 -13.10 -7.99 -2.12
N TYR A 329 -13.33 -7.79 -0.82
CA TYR A 329 -12.27 -7.77 0.18
C TYR A 329 -12.40 -8.98 1.07
N VAL A 330 -11.28 -9.65 1.31
CA VAL A 330 -11.24 -10.94 1.99
C VAL A 330 -10.23 -10.93 3.13
N PRO A 331 -10.61 -11.41 4.32
CA PRO A 331 -9.69 -11.49 5.45
C PRO A 331 -8.71 -12.65 5.28
N VAL A 332 -7.43 -12.38 5.58
CA VAL A 332 -6.34 -13.36 5.59
C VAL A 332 -5.60 -13.25 6.93
N THR A 333 -5.49 -14.36 7.66
CA THR A 333 -4.86 -14.39 8.98
C THR A 333 -3.33 -14.33 8.87
N ASP A 334 -2.68 -13.97 9.99
CA ASP A 334 -1.21 -13.97 10.09
C ASP A 334 -0.61 -15.35 9.81
N GLU A 335 -1.29 -16.44 10.23
CA GLU A 335 -0.86 -17.81 9.98
C GLU A 335 -0.90 -18.13 8.47
N GLU A 336 -1.99 -17.82 7.81
CA GLU A 336 -2.13 -17.99 6.36
C GLU A 336 -1.10 -17.16 5.58
N ALA A 337 -0.84 -15.92 6.02
CA ALA A 337 0.18 -15.08 5.41
C ALA A 337 1.59 -15.67 5.56
N LEU A 338 1.93 -16.24 6.73
CA LEU A 338 3.20 -16.95 6.94
C LEU A 338 3.31 -18.22 6.08
N GLU A 339 2.22 -18.94 5.88
CA GLU A 339 2.18 -20.07 4.93
C GLU A 339 2.45 -19.59 3.51
N GLY A 340 1.80 -18.50 3.08
CA GLY A 340 2.02 -17.88 1.76
C GLY A 340 3.47 -17.41 1.58
N PHE A 341 4.06 -16.79 2.61
CA PHE A 341 5.47 -16.39 2.64
C PHE A 341 6.41 -17.57 2.40
N GLN A 342 6.22 -18.65 3.17
CA GLN A 342 7.07 -19.84 3.06
C GLN A 342 6.86 -20.58 1.74
N LEU A 343 5.61 -20.67 1.28
CA LEU A 343 5.27 -21.36 0.03
C LEU A 343 5.96 -20.69 -1.16
N LEU A 344 5.78 -19.39 -1.35
CA LEU A 344 6.37 -18.67 -2.48
C LEU A 344 7.91 -18.74 -2.42
N SER A 345 8.48 -18.61 -1.22
CA SER A 345 9.94 -18.71 -1.02
C SER A 345 10.49 -20.07 -1.44
N ARG A 346 9.80 -21.17 -1.08
CA ARG A 346 10.27 -22.54 -1.36
C ARG A 346 10.03 -22.97 -2.82
N VAL A 347 8.93 -22.53 -3.41
CA VAL A 347 8.47 -23.03 -4.70
C VAL A 347 9.00 -22.19 -5.86
N GLU A 348 9.07 -20.86 -5.70
CA GLU A 348 9.54 -19.92 -6.73
C GLU A 348 10.91 -19.30 -6.41
N GLY A 349 11.45 -19.48 -5.22
CA GLY A 349 12.69 -18.82 -4.81
C GLY A 349 12.52 -17.30 -4.62
N ILE A 350 11.29 -16.84 -4.38
CA ILE A 350 10.97 -15.43 -4.20
C ILE A 350 10.52 -15.23 -2.74
N ILE A 351 11.23 -14.40 -1.99
CA ILE A 351 10.88 -14.06 -0.61
C ILE A 351 9.98 -12.80 -0.65
N PRO A 352 8.65 -12.94 -0.47
CA PRO A 352 7.73 -11.80 -0.49
C PRO A 352 7.81 -11.01 0.81
N ALA A 353 7.44 -9.72 0.79
CA ALA A 353 7.13 -9.01 2.03
C ALA A 353 5.93 -9.65 2.74
N LEU A 354 5.84 -9.52 4.07
CA LEU A 354 4.69 -10.02 4.85
C LEU A 354 3.37 -9.42 4.36
N GLU A 355 3.39 -8.16 3.90
CA GLU A 355 2.25 -7.53 3.25
C GLU A 355 1.79 -8.35 2.03
N SER A 356 2.68 -8.60 1.09
CA SER A 356 2.40 -9.35 -0.15
C SER A 356 2.01 -10.79 0.11
N SER A 357 2.48 -11.36 1.22
CA SER A 357 2.18 -12.75 1.60
C SER A 357 0.70 -12.99 1.85
N HIS A 358 -0.05 -11.96 2.33
CA HIS A 358 -1.51 -12.03 2.43
C HIS A 358 -2.16 -12.23 1.05
N ALA A 359 -1.71 -11.47 0.05
CA ALA A 359 -2.19 -11.64 -1.33
C ALA A 359 -1.84 -13.01 -1.90
N ILE A 360 -0.64 -13.52 -1.63
CA ILE A 360 -0.22 -14.87 -2.07
C ILE A 360 -1.07 -15.96 -1.40
N ALA A 361 -1.30 -15.88 -0.09
CA ALA A 361 -2.12 -16.84 0.64
C ALA A 361 -3.55 -16.92 0.07
N PHE A 362 -4.17 -15.78 -0.19
CA PHE A 362 -5.49 -15.75 -0.82
C PHE A 362 -5.45 -16.25 -2.27
N ALA A 363 -4.45 -15.86 -3.07
CA ALA A 363 -4.30 -16.29 -4.45
C ALA A 363 -4.20 -17.82 -4.58
N VAL A 364 -3.57 -18.50 -3.61
CA VAL A 364 -3.50 -19.97 -3.56
C VAL A 364 -4.90 -20.59 -3.40
N LYS A 365 -5.75 -20.01 -2.57
CA LYS A 365 -7.14 -20.47 -2.40
C LYS A 365 -7.96 -20.20 -3.66
N LEU A 366 -7.92 -18.98 -4.15
CA LEU A 366 -8.65 -18.54 -5.33
C LEU A 366 -8.25 -19.34 -6.58
N ALA A 367 -6.97 -19.70 -6.74
CA ALA A 367 -6.51 -20.49 -7.89
C ALA A 367 -7.17 -21.86 -7.96
N LYS A 368 -7.38 -22.52 -6.82
CA LYS A 368 -8.08 -23.81 -6.75
C LYS A 368 -9.56 -23.67 -7.11
N GLU A 369 -10.20 -22.58 -6.68
CA GLU A 369 -11.62 -22.30 -6.96
C GLU A 369 -11.86 -21.97 -8.44
N LEU A 370 -10.99 -21.18 -9.06
CA LEU A 370 -11.12 -20.78 -10.46
C LEU A 370 -10.84 -21.93 -11.45
N GLY A 371 -9.92 -22.83 -11.10
CA GLY A 371 -9.53 -23.96 -11.96
C GLY A 371 -8.50 -23.58 -13.04
N PRO A 372 -7.96 -24.61 -13.76
CA PRO A 372 -6.73 -24.49 -14.58
C PRO A 372 -6.87 -23.67 -15.87
N ASP A 373 -8.10 -23.47 -16.35
CA ASP A 373 -8.36 -22.68 -17.57
C ASP A 373 -8.37 -21.17 -17.33
N LYS A 374 -8.34 -20.77 -16.07
CA LYS A 374 -8.39 -19.38 -15.62
C LYS A 374 -7.01 -18.84 -15.29
N SER A 375 -6.94 -17.53 -15.10
CA SER A 375 -5.71 -16.83 -14.80
C SER A 375 -5.94 -15.65 -13.85
N MET A 376 -4.91 -15.30 -13.09
CA MET A 376 -4.93 -14.13 -12.23
C MET A 376 -3.60 -13.40 -12.22
N ILE A 377 -3.65 -12.10 -11.96
CA ILE A 377 -2.48 -11.27 -11.66
C ILE A 377 -2.47 -10.94 -10.18
N VAL A 378 -1.36 -11.22 -9.50
CA VAL A 378 -1.14 -10.89 -8.10
C VAL A 378 -0.09 -9.79 -8.00
N CYS A 379 -0.38 -8.70 -7.29
CA CYS A 379 0.60 -7.66 -7.00
C CYS A 379 1.57 -8.16 -5.92
N LEU A 380 2.80 -8.47 -6.32
CA LEU A 380 3.90 -8.73 -5.39
C LEU A 380 4.52 -7.39 -4.99
N SER A 381 3.86 -6.71 -4.05
CA SER A 381 4.03 -5.29 -3.76
C SER A 381 5.37 -4.90 -3.14
N GLY A 382 6.09 -5.87 -2.54
CA GLY A 382 7.40 -5.65 -1.94
C GLY A 382 8.15 -6.95 -1.62
N ARG A 383 9.46 -6.83 -1.44
CA ARG A 383 10.35 -7.95 -1.08
C ARG A 383 10.46 -8.12 0.42
N GLY A 384 10.71 -9.36 0.84
CA GLY A 384 10.69 -9.78 2.23
C GLY A 384 12.01 -9.69 2.99
N ASP A 385 13.09 -9.15 2.41
CA ASP A 385 14.40 -9.07 3.10
C ASP A 385 14.29 -8.37 4.47
N LYS A 386 13.41 -7.39 4.59
CA LYS A 386 13.14 -6.68 5.83
C LYS A 386 12.47 -7.55 6.91
N ASP A 387 11.76 -8.62 6.50
CA ASP A 387 10.89 -9.42 7.35
C ASP A 387 11.53 -10.75 7.78
N VAL A 388 12.66 -11.14 7.16
CA VAL A 388 13.29 -12.46 7.36
C VAL A 388 13.59 -12.73 8.84
N VAL A 389 14.08 -11.74 9.59
CA VAL A 389 14.38 -11.88 11.02
C VAL A 389 13.09 -12.11 11.81
N GLN A 390 12.09 -11.28 11.61
CA GLN A 390 10.78 -11.40 12.27
C GLN A 390 10.11 -12.74 11.98
N VAL A 391 10.15 -13.19 10.72
CA VAL A 391 9.59 -14.49 10.32
C VAL A 391 10.36 -15.64 10.97
N LYS A 392 11.70 -15.58 11.00
CA LYS A 392 12.53 -16.58 11.69
C LYS A 392 12.12 -16.71 13.16
N ASP A 393 12.10 -15.58 13.89
CA ASP A 393 11.80 -15.57 15.32
C ASP A 393 10.39 -16.13 15.60
N ARG A 394 9.41 -15.81 14.73
CA ARG A 394 8.05 -16.35 14.83
C ARG A 394 8.01 -17.87 14.60
N LEU A 395 8.67 -18.36 13.57
CA LEU A 395 8.69 -19.80 13.27
C LEU A 395 9.40 -20.61 14.38
N GLU A 396 10.47 -20.08 14.95
CA GLU A 396 11.17 -20.70 16.10
C GLU A 396 10.29 -20.74 17.35
N ALA A 397 9.55 -19.65 17.63
CA ALA A 397 8.60 -19.60 18.75
C ALA A 397 7.44 -20.59 18.58
N ASP A 398 6.91 -20.72 17.37
CA ASP A 398 5.81 -21.66 17.08
C ASP A 398 6.29 -23.13 17.14
N ALA A 399 7.52 -23.42 16.70
CA ALA A 399 8.14 -24.74 16.85
C ALA A 399 8.36 -25.11 18.32
N ALA A 400 8.82 -24.17 19.15
CA ALA A 400 9.01 -24.39 20.60
C ALA A 400 7.69 -24.70 21.32
N LYS A 401 6.59 -23.98 20.96
CA LYS A 401 5.24 -24.24 21.52
C LYS A 401 4.74 -25.63 21.14
N LYS A 402 4.92 -26.05 19.89
CA LYS A 402 4.52 -27.39 19.42
C LYS A 402 5.33 -28.49 20.10
N GLY A 403 6.64 -28.31 20.30
CA GLY A 403 7.50 -29.23 21.03
C GLY A 403 7.11 -29.38 22.51
N ALA A 404 6.74 -28.28 23.18
CA ALA A 404 6.28 -28.29 24.56
C ALA A 404 4.89 -28.92 24.76
N ALA A 405 4.04 -28.91 23.75
CA ALA A 405 2.70 -29.52 23.77
C ALA A 405 2.72 -31.06 23.55
N HIS A 406 3.86 -31.62 23.16
CA HIS A 406 4.08 -33.05 22.93
C HIS A 406 5.05 -33.69 23.98
N ALA A 407 5.58 -32.92 24.92
CA ALA A 407 6.37 -33.35 26.04
C ALA A 407 5.54 -33.37 27.33
#